data_d8d801b62491b88e07c9bfe14f31e8b2
#
_entry.id   d8d801b62491b88e07c9bfe14f31e8b2
#
_cell.length_a   1.000
_cell.length_b   1.000
_cell.length_c   1.000
_cell.angle_alpha   90.00
_cell.angle_beta   90.00
_cell.angle_gamma   90.00
#
_symmetry.space_group_name_H-M   'P 1'
#
loop_
_entity.id
_entity.type
_entity.pdbx_description
1 polymer ?
#
loop_
_entity_poly.entity_id
_entity_poly.type
_entity_poly.pdbx_seq_one_letter_code
_entity_poly.pdbx_strand_id
1 'polypeptide(L)'
;MIREYINKFSKKIVIRNLNNISNGKLLITEGNNVYKFGDESTLKAEIKVFNPSFYTEILLGGSIGASEAYIHKSWSSKNITKVIQLMARNQSTMDSIEGPFKILIAP
;
A
#
# COMPACT_ATOMS: atom_id res chain seq x y z
N MET A 1 -18.72 4.61 10.75
CA MET A 1 -18.57 6.02 11.14
C MET A 1 -17.60 6.71 10.20
N ILE A 2 -17.18 7.91 10.53
CA ILE A 2 -16.29 8.70 9.65
C ILE A 2 -15.02 7.93 9.30
N ARG A 3 -14.41 7.25 10.28
CA ARG A 3 -13.19 6.49 10.05
C ARG A 3 -13.35 5.42 8.96
N GLU A 4 -14.50 4.75 8.94
CA GLU A 4 -14.78 3.73 7.92
C GLU A 4 -14.87 4.33 6.53
N TYR A 5 -15.50 5.49 6.40
CA TYR A 5 -15.59 6.20 5.12
C TYR A 5 -14.21 6.66 4.65
N ILE A 6 -13.39 7.18 5.55
CA ILE A 6 -12.03 7.61 5.23
C ILE A 6 -11.20 6.42 4.75
N ASN A 7 -11.30 5.28 5.44
CA ASN A 7 -10.57 4.08 5.05
C ASN A 7 -11.02 3.57 3.67
N LYS A 8 -12.31 3.59 3.39
CA LYS A 8 -12.83 3.17 2.08
C LYS A 8 -12.38 4.09 0.97
N PHE A 9 -12.41 5.39 1.21
CA PHE A 9 -11.96 6.40 0.25
C PHE A 9 -10.47 6.22 -0.03
N SER A 10 -9.67 6.08 1.04
CA SER A 10 -8.23 5.87 0.94
C SER A 10 -7.92 4.61 0.15
N LYS A 11 -8.65 3.53 0.41
CA LYS A 11 -8.47 2.26 -0.30
C LYS A 11 -8.69 2.44 -1.80
N LYS A 12 -9.73 3.16 -2.21
CA LYS A 12 -9.98 3.40 -3.63
C LYS A 12 -8.82 4.11 -4.30
N ILE A 13 -8.26 5.11 -3.64
CA ILE A 13 -7.13 5.88 -4.19
C ILE A 13 -5.88 5.01 -4.27
N VAL A 14 -5.56 4.30 -3.18
CA VAL A 14 -4.37 3.44 -3.13
C VAL A 14 -4.46 2.35 -4.20
N ILE A 15 -5.57 1.64 -4.27
CA ILE A 15 -5.74 0.55 -5.25
C ILE A 15 -5.65 1.08 -6.68
N ARG A 16 -6.25 2.22 -6.96
CA ARG A 16 -6.17 2.84 -8.29
C ARG A 16 -4.71 3.08 -8.68
N ASN A 17 -3.91 3.62 -7.78
CA ASN A 17 -2.50 3.90 -8.06
C ASN A 17 -1.66 2.63 -8.14
N LEU A 18 -1.98 1.61 -7.35
CA LEU A 18 -1.26 0.34 -7.39
C LEU A 18 -1.44 -0.39 -8.72
N ASN A 19 -2.47 -0.05 -9.50
CA ASN A 19 -2.62 -0.61 -10.85
C ASN A 19 -1.48 -0.21 -11.79
N ASN A 20 -0.68 0.78 -11.41
CA ASN A 20 0.49 1.21 -12.20
C ASN A 20 1.78 0.46 -11.82
N ILE A 21 1.71 -0.48 -10.89
CA ILE A 21 2.88 -1.27 -10.51
C ILE A 21 3.35 -2.11 -11.71
N SER A 22 4.67 -2.15 -11.89
CA SER A 22 5.33 -2.92 -12.92
C SER A 22 6.62 -3.53 -12.35
N ASN A 23 7.34 -4.31 -13.18
CA ASN A 23 8.60 -4.95 -12.81
C ASN A 23 8.46 -5.85 -11.57
N GLY A 24 7.32 -6.48 -11.44
CA GLY A 24 7.00 -7.38 -10.35
C GLY A 24 5.51 -7.51 -10.15
N LYS A 25 5.13 -8.37 -9.23
CA LYS A 25 3.74 -8.68 -8.92
C LYS A 25 3.48 -8.43 -7.45
N LEU A 26 2.36 -7.79 -7.15
CA LEU A 26 1.91 -7.56 -5.78
C LEU A 26 0.57 -8.23 -5.58
N LEU A 27 0.48 -9.02 -4.52
CA LEU A 27 -0.80 -9.58 -4.05
C LEU A 27 -1.14 -8.93 -2.73
N ILE A 28 -2.35 -8.39 -2.63
CA ILE A 28 -2.88 -7.88 -1.35
C ILE A 28 -4.06 -8.75 -0.98
N THR A 29 -3.99 -9.35 0.19
CA THR A 29 -5.08 -10.17 0.73
C THR A 29 -5.71 -9.42 1.90
N GLU A 30 -7.02 -9.27 1.85
CA GLU A 30 -7.78 -8.65 2.93
C GLU A 30 -9.04 -9.48 3.14
N GLY A 31 -9.07 -10.24 4.24
CA GLY A 31 -10.14 -11.21 4.46
C GLY A 31 -10.18 -12.24 3.34
N ASN A 32 -11.32 -12.35 2.68
CA ASN A 32 -11.50 -13.26 1.55
C ASN A 32 -11.17 -12.62 0.20
N ASN A 33 -10.80 -11.34 0.20
CA ASN A 33 -10.52 -10.60 -1.03
C ASN A 33 -9.05 -10.66 -1.37
N VAL A 34 -8.74 -10.88 -2.64
CA VAL A 34 -7.36 -10.87 -3.14
C VAL A 34 -7.29 -9.87 -4.29
N TYR A 35 -6.38 -8.94 -4.17
CA TYR A 35 -6.12 -7.93 -5.22
C TYR A 35 -4.76 -8.20 -5.83
N LYS A 36 -4.69 -8.23 -7.16
CA LYS A 36 -3.46 -8.51 -7.89
C LYS A 36 -3.05 -7.29 -8.70
N PHE A 37 -1.78 -6.95 -8.63
CA PHE A 37 -1.21 -5.81 -9.34
C PHE A 37 0.11 -6.22 -9.98
N GLY A 38 0.46 -5.52 -11.07
CA GLY A 38 1.75 -5.72 -11.69
C GLY A 38 1.74 -6.77 -12.78
N ASP A 39 2.93 -7.36 -13.02
CA ASP A 39 3.15 -8.29 -14.10
C ASP A 39 3.71 -9.63 -13.62
N GLU A 40 4.00 -10.52 -14.55
CA GLU A 40 4.50 -11.87 -14.24
C GLU A 40 6.02 -11.92 -14.11
N SER A 41 6.67 -10.81 -13.77
CA SER A 41 8.10 -10.79 -13.48
C SER A 41 8.41 -11.66 -12.26
N THR A 42 9.69 -12.00 -12.11
CA THR A 42 10.12 -12.93 -11.08
C THR A 42 9.91 -12.42 -9.65
N LEU A 43 9.91 -11.09 -9.46
CA LEU A 43 9.70 -10.52 -8.13
C LEU A 43 8.22 -10.55 -7.78
N LYS A 44 7.89 -11.31 -6.74
CA LYS A 44 6.52 -11.41 -6.22
C LYS A 44 6.51 -11.01 -4.76
N ALA A 45 5.68 -10.05 -4.42
CA ALA A 45 5.49 -9.60 -3.05
C ALA A 45 4.05 -9.83 -2.62
N GLU A 46 3.87 -10.13 -1.34
CA GLU A 46 2.54 -10.37 -0.77
C GLU A 46 2.35 -9.50 0.45
N ILE A 47 1.18 -8.89 0.55
CA ILE A 47 0.75 -8.11 1.70
C ILE A 47 -0.55 -8.69 2.21
N LYS A 48 -0.63 -8.91 3.52
CA LYS A 48 -1.87 -9.31 4.18
C LYS A 48 -2.34 -8.14 5.02
N VAL A 49 -3.54 -7.66 4.73
CA VAL A 49 -4.13 -6.52 5.43
C VAL A 49 -5.06 -7.03 6.53
N PHE A 50 -4.80 -6.62 7.76
CA PHE A 50 -5.62 -6.98 8.92
C PHE A 50 -6.58 -5.87 9.32
N ASN A 51 -6.22 -4.61 9.02
CA ASN A 51 -7.02 -3.46 9.38
C ASN A 51 -7.06 -2.48 8.20
N PRO A 52 -8.26 -2.06 7.76
CA PRO A 52 -8.37 -1.16 6.60
C PRO A 52 -7.73 0.22 6.81
N SER A 53 -7.38 0.60 8.03
CA SER A 53 -6.60 1.81 8.28
C SER A 53 -5.24 1.80 7.57
N PHE A 54 -4.75 0.62 7.19
CA PHE A 54 -3.57 0.44 6.36
C PHE A 54 -3.55 1.38 5.16
N TYR A 55 -4.69 1.46 4.44
CA TYR A 55 -4.77 2.30 3.24
C TYR A 55 -4.67 3.78 3.56
N THR A 56 -5.30 4.21 4.62
CA THR A 56 -5.25 5.62 5.05
C THR A 56 -3.85 6.00 5.52
N GLU A 57 -3.20 5.10 6.26
CA GLU A 57 -1.85 5.35 6.76
C GLU A 57 -0.84 5.49 5.61
N ILE A 58 -0.99 4.67 4.57
CA ILE A 58 -0.14 4.78 3.37
C ILE A 58 -0.42 6.07 2.62
N LEU A 59 -1.69 6.39 2.43
CA LEU A 59 -2.10 7.57 1.68
C LEU A 59 -1.58 8.85 2.31
N LEU A 60 -1.64 8.95 3.63
CA LEU A 60 -1.24 10.15 4.36
C LEU A 60 0.25 10.17 4.70
N GLY A 61 0.87 9.03 4.92
CA GLY A 61 2.23 8.95 5.43
C GLY A 61 3.25 8.29 4.51
N GLY A 62 2.83 7.77 3.35
CA GLY A 62 3.74 7.12 2.42
C GLY A 62 4.50 5.97 3.06
N SER A 63 5.81 5.94 2.84
CA SER A 63 6.68 4.89 3.39
C SER A 63 6.70 4.90 4.92
N ILE A 64 6.65 6.07 5.52
CA ILE A 64 6.62 6.21 6.98
C ILE A 64 5.29 5.65 7.50
N GLY A 65 4.18 6.03 6.85
CA GLY A 65 2.86 5.52 7.20
C GLY A 65 2.76 4.01 7.08
N ALA A 66 3.34 3.45 6.01
CA ALA A 66 3.38 2.00 5.82
C ALA A 66 4.18 1.31 6.93
N SER A 67 5.30 1.89 7.33
CA SER A 67 6.14 1.35 8.40
C SER A 67 5.41 1.39 9.74
N GLU A 68 4.75 2.50 10.05
CA GLU A 68 3.97 2.62 11.27
C GLU A 68 2.81 1.62 11.29
N ALA A 69 2.12 1.47 10.16
CA ALA A 69 1.04 0.50 10.02
C ALA A 69 1.54 -0.93 10.26
N TYR A 70 2.74 -1.24 9.80
CA TYR A 70 3.36 -2.55 10.03
C TYR A 70 3.62 -2.76 11.53
N ILE A 71 4.16 -1.75 12.20
CA ILE A 71 4.42 -1.80 13.65
C ILE A 71 3.12 -2.01 14.42
N HIS A 72 2.03 -1.34 14.01
CA HIS A 72 0.72 -1.48 14.63
C HIS A 72 -0.04 -2.74 14.20
N LYS A 73 0.58 -3.56 13.34
CA LYS A 73 0.00 -4.81 12.85
C LYS A 73 -1.26 -4.61 11.99
N SER A 74 -1.34 -3.48 11.29
CA SER A 74 -2.40 -3.26 10.29
C SER A 74 -2.18 -4.12 9.06
N TRP A 75 -0.93 -4.49 8.80
CA TRP A 75 -0.58 -5.40 7.71
C TRP A 75 0.68 -6.19 8.04
N SER A 76 0.89 -7.26 7.27
CA SER A 76 2.07 -8.10 7.39
C SER A 76 2.43 -8.67 6.04
N SER A 77 3.59 -9.30 5.95
CA SER A 77 4.05 -9.99 4.74
C SER A 77 4.91 -11.17 5.13
N LYS A 78 4.83 -12.24 4.33
CA LYS A 78 5.72 -13.40 4.50
C LYS A 78 7.18 -13.05 4.20
N ASN A 79 7.39 -12.05 3.35
CA ASN A 79 8.72 -11.61 2.97
C ASN A 79 8.71 -10.11 2.74
N ILE A 80 8.99 -9.38 3.81
CA ILE A 80 8.97 -7.92 3.81
C ILE A 80 10.01 -7.35 2.85
N THR A 81 11.15 -8.04 2.68
CA THR A 81 12.20 -7.61 1.76
C THR A 81 11.68 -7.50 0.34
N LYS A 82 10.89 -8.48 -0.11
CA LYS A 82 10.31 -8.44 -1.46
C LYS A 82 9.33 -7.29 -1.63
N VAL A 83 8.58 -6.95 -0.58
CA VAL A 83 7.67 -5.79 -0.61
C VAL A 83 8.50 -4.52 -0.81
N ILE A 84 9.55 -4.36 -0.03
CA ILE A 84 10.42 -3.18 -0.12
C ILE A 84 11.08 -3.10 -1.50
N GLN A 85 11.58 -4.21 -2.03
CA GLN A 85 12.19 -4.26 -3.35
C GLN A 85 11.20 -3.83 -4.44
N LEU A 86 9.97 -4.34 -4.37
CA LEU A 86 8.94 -4.00 -5.34
C LEU A 86 8.58 -2.52 -5.26
N MET A 87 8.46 -1.97 -4.06
CA MET A 87 8.17 -0.55 -3.87
C MET A 87 9.32 0.31 -4.41
N ALA A 88 10.57 -0.09 -4.18
CA ALA A 88 11.73 0.62 -4.72
C ALA A 88 11.73 0.64 -6.25
N ARG A 89 11.32 -0.44 -6.89
CA ARG A 89 11.19 -0.50 -8.35
C ARG A 89 10.08 0.39 -8.88
N ASN A 90 9.13 0.76 -8.02
CA ASN A 90 7.93 1.51 -8.38
C ASN A 90 7.85 2.85 -7.65
N GLN A 91 9.00 3.51 -7.49
CA GLN A 91 9.09 4.74 -6.71
C GLN A 91 8.13 5.82 -7.21
N SER A 92 7.99 5.98 -8.53
CA SER A 92 7.08 6.99 -9.07
C SER A 92 5.61 6.70 -8.73
N THR A 93 5.23 5.42 -8.70
CA THR A 93 3.88 5.02 -8.28
C THR A 93 3.67 5.33 -6.80
N MET A 94 4.68 5.05 -5.97
CA MET A 94 4.61 5.34 -4.54
C MET A 94 4.50 6.85 -4.31
N ASP A 95 5.27 7.64 -5.04
CA ASP A 95 5.21 9.10 -4.96
C ASP A 95 3.83 9.63 -5.38
N SER A 96 3.20 9.00 -6.37
CA SER A 96 1.86 9.38 -6.83
C SER A 96 0.78 9.11 -5.78
N ILE A 97 0.92 8.07 -5.00
CA ILE A 97 0.00 7.77 -3.91
C ILE A 97 0.11 8.83 -2.81
N GLU A 98 1.33 9.13 -2.40
CA GLU A 98 1.64 10.04 -1.31
C GLU A 98 1.51 11.51 -1.69
N GLY A 99 1.88 11.84 -2.94
CA GLY A 99 2.08 13.21 -3.40
C GLY A 99 0.94 14.19 -3.13
N PRO A 100 -0.33 13.87 -3.50
CA PRO A 100 -1.42 14.81 -3.32
C PRO A 100 -1.68 15.22 -1.87
N PHE A 101 -1.28 14.38 -0.93
CA PHE A 101 -1.52 14.61 0.49
C PHE A 101 -0.27 15.00 1.27
N LYS A 102 0.86 15.11 0.60
CA LYS A 102 2.14 15.39 1.26
C LYS A 102 2.16 16.74 1.98
N ILE A 103 1.49 17.73 1.41
CA ILE A 103 1.40 19.08 2.01
C ILE A 103 0.65 19.04 3.32
N LEU A 104 -0.35 18.16 3.46
CA LEU A 104 -1.18 18.06 4.66
C LEU A 104 -0.42 17.52 5.87
N ILE A 105 0.65 16.76 5.64
CA ILE A 105 1.43 16.12 6.70
C ILE A 105 2.83 16.70 6.86
N ALA A 106 3.25 17.59 5.95
CA ALA A 106 4.55 18.24 6.04
C ALA A 106 4.56 19.22 7.21
N PRO A 107 5.66 19.27 7.99
CA PRO A 107 5.77 20.24 9.08
C PRO A 107 5.82 21.68 8.58
#